data_e30aa3297add634c91a886542c0b7c56
#
_entry.id   e30aa3297add634c91a886542c0b7c56
#
_cell.length_a   1.000
_cell.length_b   1.000
_cell.length_c   1.000
_cell.angle_alpha   90.00
_cell.angle_beta   90.00
_cell.angle_gamma   90.00
#
_symmetry.space_group_name_H-M   'P 1'
#
loop_
_entity.id
_entity.type
_entity.pdbx_description
1 polymer ?
#
loop_
_entity_poly.entity_id
_entity_poly.type
_entity_poly.pdbx_seq_one_letter_code
_entity_poly.pdbx_strand_id
1 'polypeptide(L)'
;MEQQTQARMQNKTAATNETTAMHTSTGAAEDVQKQEAQDVGTRRCTDASTSRRETPPSRKQKRPAAKNFPKPNPWIYYPASVIVRLFLRFKLKTRYDSKALKGIRGPAFIVCPHVSNIDFLLVAVALLPHRPTFVVSQHFMTHPKIRWILEKMHVIPKKMFCPDIKTILSIMRAKESGNLIVLFPEGRLTCFGHSLQVTDGTADLVKKLAVPVYMISEDGAYKSFPKWGKAGFRPGRILVRAEKLLEADAIPAMSLKEVQAVLERAVLHDEDKLFPDVRYRCKSPALGLDGILYKCPSCLAEFRMETDARHIRCTACGFSAELDETYRLHGAPFTHINDWYFWQESLLDLAIPLESETVLAAVGPDGNMDKNAGAGRIYMDRDIIRYTGTCFGEPLAFTEKTEDIKAFPASVAAHFDIYHKKQLYNMHLRPDPRTVIKWVSYLDKLTRERETAAKNAEADNQNG
;
A
#
# COMPACT_ATOMS: atom_id res chain seq x y z
N MET A 1 56.00 -26.10 11.13
CA MET A 1 56.14 -25.63 12.53
C MET A 1 56.95 -24.32 12.55
N GLU A 2 56.87 -23.46 11.50
CA GLU A 2 57.59 -22.20 11.40
C GLU A 2 56.77 -21.01 10.88
N GLN A 3 55.46 -21.15 10.79
CA GLN A 3 54.58 -20.05 10.34
C GLN A 3 53.59 -19.52 11.41
N GLN A 4 53.76 -19.91 12.68
CA GLN A 4 52.86 -19.43 13.77
C GLN A 4 53.55 -18.49 14.76
N THR A 5 54.79 -18.03 14.51
CA THR A 5 55.56 -17.20 15.46
C THR A 5 55.68 -15.73 15.01
N GLN A 6 55.23 -15.35 13.82
CA GLN A 6 55.33 -13.97 13.34
C GLN A 6 54.09 -13.06 13.53
N ALA A 7 52.96 -13.61 14.00
CA ALA A 7 51.71 -12.85 14.22
C ALA A 7 51.51 -12.32 15.65
N ARG A 8 52.50 -12.46 16.53
CA ARG A 8 52.39 -12.07 17.97
C ARG A 8 53.23 -10.88 18.41
N MET A 9 53.93 -10.19 17.50
CA MET A 9 54.81 -9.05 17.86
C MET A 9 54.43 -7.67 17.26
N GLN A 10 53.25 -7.49 16.73
CA GLN A 10 52.80 -6.17 16.21
C GLN A 10 51.62 -5.52 16.96
N ASN A 11 51.25 -5.99 18.15
CA ASN A 11 50.14 -5.40 18.90
C ASN A 11 50.56 -4.96 20.32
N LYS A 12 51.66 -4.23 20.44
CA LYS A 12 52.09 -3.65 21.73
C LYS A 12 52.86 -2.35 21.57
N THR A 13 52.30 -1.33 20.86
CA THR A 13 52.75 0.05 20.94
C THR A 13 51.72 0.99 20.32
N ALA A 14 50.62 1.24 21.01
CA ALA A 14 49.75 2.41 20.82
C ALA A 14 48.76 2.51 21.99
N ALA A 15 49.28 2.73 23.17
CA ALA A 15 48.49 3.15 24.33
C ALA A 15 49.39 4.00 25.21
N THR A 16 49.47 5.28 24.92
CA THR A 16 49.80 6.37 25.88
C THR A 16 49.79 7.70 25.11
N ASN A 17 49.13 8.66 25.71
CA ASN A 17 48.95 10.09 25.34
C ASN A 17 47.63 10.33 24.56
N GLU A 18 46.61 10.81 25.30
CA GLU A 18 46.32 12.21 25.52
C GLU A 18 45.18 12.39 26.51
N THR A 19 45.60 12.70 27.72
CA THR A 19 44.72 13.36 28.71
C THR A 19 45.20 14.80 28.73
N THR A 20 44.40 15.77 28.26
CA THR A 20 44.38 17.17 28.73
C THR A 20 43.71 18.04 27.66
N ALA A 21 42.47 18.41 27.88
CA ALA A 21 41.87 19.71 27.60
C ALA A 21 40.35 19.66 27.83
N MET A 22 39.95 19.70 29.09
CA MET A 22 38.68 20.29 29.50
C MET A 22 38.95 21.78 29.71
N HIS A 23 38.22 22.64 29.01
CA HIS A 23 37.55 23.83 29.52
C HIS A 23 37.13 24.77 28.39
N THR A 24 35.89 25.29 28.60
CA THR A 24 35.31 26.50 27.99
C THR A 24 34.68 26.38 26.59
N SER A 25 33.35 26.17 26.56
CA SER A 25 32.41 27.11 25.92
C SER A 25 30.95 26.70 26.21
N THR A 26 30.49 26.99 27.39
CA THR A 26 29.07 27.26 27.71
C THR A 26 28.78 28.71 27.39
N GLY A 27 27.91 29.02 26.44
CA GLY A 27 27.47 30.39 26.20
C GLY A 27 27.21 30.71 24.72
N ALA A 28 26.19 30.13 24.12
CA ALA A 28 25.55 30.64 22.87
C ALA A 28 24.34 29.77 22.45
N ALA A 29 23.37 29.60 23.33
CA ALA A 29 22.12 28.91 23.00
C ALA A 29 20.87 29.46 23.74
N GLU A 30 20.89 30.69 24.18
CA GLU A 30 19.76 31.32 24.91
C GLU A 30 19.24 32.64 24.30
N ASP A 31 19.63 33.06 23.12
CA ASP A 31 19.22 34.36 22.55
C ASP A 31 18.40 34.30 21.26
N VAL A 32 17.74 33.19 20.90
CA VAL A 32 16.85 33.12 19.73
C VAL A 32 15.35 32.89 20.07
N GLN A 33 14.96 32.90 21.33
CA GLN A 33 13.57 32.70 21.76
C GLN A 33 12.88 33.93 22.39
N LYS A 34 13.35 35.15 22.14
CA LYS A 34 12.72 36.36 22.74
C LYS A 34 12.38 37.47 21.73
N GLN A 35 12.03 37.19 20.49
CA GLN A 35 11.71 38.25 19.52
C GLN A 35 10.40 38.05 18.70
N GLU A 36 9.45 37.25 19.16
CA GLU A 36 8.10 37.17 18.55
C GLU A 36 6.96 37.26 19.56
N ALA A 37 7.01 38.25 20.45
CA ALA A 37 5.89 38.54 21.35
C ALA A 37 5.84 40.01 21.73
N GLN A 38 5.66 40.90 20.76
CA GLN A 38 5.19 42.30 21.02
C GLN A 38 4.74 42.91 19.68
N ASP A 39 3.48 42.75 19.34
CA ASP A 39 2.66 43.79 18.73
C ASP A 39 1.17 43.38 18.67
N VAL A 40 0.45 43.57 19.75
CA VAL A 40 -1.02 43.68 19.77
C VAL A 40 -1.36 44.93 20.54
N GLY A 41 -1.33 46.05 19.85
CA GLY A 41 -1.77 47.35 20.33
C GLY A 41 -3.29 47.46 20.32
N THR A 42 -3.84 47.59 21.49
CA THR A 42 -5.21 48.01 21.81
C THR A 42 -5.62 49.29 21.07
N ARG A 43 -6.71 49.23 20.29
CA ARG A 43 -7.49 50.42 19.91
C ARG A 43 -8.90 50.36 20.51
N ARG A 44 -9.15 51.29 21.41
CA ARG A 44 -10.46 51.58 22.02
C ARG A 44 -11.46 52.06 20.95
N CYS A 45 -12.69 51.54 21.08
CA CYS A 45 -13.87 52.07 20.42
C CYS A 45 -14.29 53.38 21.10
N THR A 46 -14.58 54.43 20.30
CA THR A 46 -15.42 55.56 20.70
C THR A 46 -16.65 55.57 19.79
N ASP A 47 -17.80 55.67 20.43
CA ASP A 47 -19.14 55.74 19.86
C ASP A 47 -19.31 56.99 18.95
N ALA A 48 -20.01 56.80 17.83
CA ALA A 48 -20.78 57.84 17.20
C ALA A 48 -21.93 57.26 16.34
N SER A 49 -23.06 57.75 16.66
CA SER A 49 -24.43 57.48 16.26
C SER A 49 -24.78 57.52 14.79
N THR A 50 -25.74 56.62 14.44
CA THR A 50 -26.88 56.80 13.48
C THR A 50 -26.66 57.33 12.08
N SER A 51 -26.81 56.36 11.10
CA SER A 51 -27.75 56.54 9.97
C SER A 51 -28.02 55.20 9.29
N ARG A 52 -29.30 54.78 9.26
CA ARG A 52 -29.77 53.65 8.45
C ARG A 52 -29.51 53.92 6.98
N ARG A 53 -28.58 53.19 6.37
CA ARG A 53 -28.52 52.99 4.93
C ARG A 53 -28.96 51.57 4.63
N GLU A 54 -30.05 51.46 3.92
CA GLU A 54 -30.54 50.19 3.34
C GLU A 54 -29.45 49.57 2.49
N THR A 55 -29.01 48.37 2.85
CA THR A 55 -28.09 47.55 2.05
C THR A 55 -28.87 46.95 0.89
N PRO A 56 -28.39 47.06 -0.37
CA PRO A 56 -29.01 46.39 -1.49
C PRO A 56 -28.87 44.87 -1.36
N PRO A 57 -29.83 44.05 -1.90
CA PRO A 57 -29.83 42.61 -1.72
C PRO A 57 -28.55 42.01 -2.26
N SER A 58 -27.88 41.21 -1.44
CA SER A 58 -26.63 40.51 -1.79
C SER A 58 -26.86 39.68 -3.03
N ARG A 59 -26.21 40.10 -4.12
CA ARG A 59 -26.12 39.36 -5.38
C ARG A 59 -25.49 38.01 -5.05
N LYS A 60 -26.30 36.94 -4.96
CA LYS A 60 -25.80 35.58 -4.84
C LYS A 60 -24.75 35.37 -5.94
N GLN A 61 -23.49 35.40 -5.53
CA GLN A 61 -22.38 34.99 -6.43
C GLN A 61 -22.67 33.55 -6.82
N LYS A 62 -23.05 33.31 -8.07
CA LYS A 62 -23.11 32.00 -8.66
C LYS A 62 -21.72 31.42 -8.49
N ARG A 63 -21.57 30.40 -7.60
CA ARG A 63 -20.35 29.59 -7.57
C ARG A 63 -20.04 29.17 -9.00
N PRO A 64 -18.79 29.36 -9.48
CA PRO A 64 -18.41 28.90 -10.81
C PRO A 64 -18.79 27.42 -10.90
N ALA A 65 -19.50 27.04 -11.97
CA ALA A 65 -19.93 25.68 -12.20
C ALA A 65 -18.70 24.76 -12.06
N ALA A 66 -18.74 23.83 -11.12
CA ALA A 66 -17.65 22.90 -10.91
C ALA A 66 -17.40 22.20 -12.23
N LYS A 67 -16.15 22.31 -12.77
CA LYS A 67 -15.79 21.61 -14.01
C LYS A 67 -16.05 20.13 -13.79
N ASN A 68 -16.88 19.53 -14.62
CA ASN A 68 -17.22 18.11 -14.55
C ASN A 68 -15.94 17.25 -14.52
N PHE A 69 -15.91 16.24 -13.65
CA PHE A 69 -14.81 15.29 -13.63
C PHE A 69 -14.91 14.39 -14.88
N PRO A 70 -13.89 14.36 -15.76
CA PRO A 70 -13.98 13.67 -17.03
C PRO A 70 -14.03 12.14 -16.83
N LYS A 71 -14.77 11.46 -17.71
CA LYS A 71 -14.72 9.99 -17.83
C LYS A 71 -13.58 9.58 -18.75
N PRO A 72 -13.06 8.34 -18.65
CA PRO A 72 -12.08 7.79 -19.58
C PRO A 72 -12.44 8.08 -21.05
N ASN A 73 -11.42 8.38 -21.86
CA ASN A 73 -11.62 8.68 -23.27
C ASN A 73 -12.28 7.48 -23.99
N PRO A 74 -13.48 7.62 -24.62
CA PRO A 74 -14.21 6.49 -25.21
C PRO A 74 -13.46 5.82 -26.36
N TRP A 75 -12.74 6.59 -27.16
CA TRP A 75 -11.97 6.10 -28.32
C TRP A 75 -10.77 5.23 -27.93
N ILE A 76 -10.30 5.35 -26.70
CA ILE A 76 -9.25 4.50 -26.15
C ILE A 76 -9.87 3.39 -25.29
N TYR A 77 -10.83 3.76 -24.43
CA TYR A 77 -11.42 2.84 -23.45
C TYR A 77 -12.12 1.64 -24.09
N TYR A 78 -13.02 1.87 -25.04
CA TYR A 78 -13.82 0.76 -25.60
C TYR A 78 -12.99 -0.22 -26.43
N PRO A 79 -12.13 0.20 -27.38
CA PRO A 79 -11.27 -0.74 -28.10
C PRO A 79 -10.35 -1.54 -27.16
N ALA A 80 -9.72 -0.86 -26.20
CA ALA A 80 -8.88 -1.52 -25.21
C ALA A 80 -9.67 -2.53 -24.36
N SER A 81 -10.88 -2.17 -23.92
CA SER A 81 -11.73 -3.05 -23.12
C SER A 81 -12.20 -4.29 -23.90
N VAL A 82 -12.45 -4.19 -25.20
CA VAL A 82 -12.78 -5.34 -26.05
C VAL A 82 -11.58 -6.29 -26.14
N ILE A 83 -10.38 -5.77 -26.41
CA ILE A 83 -9.14 -6.58 -26.47
C ILE A 83 -8.91 -7.26 -25.12
N VAL A 84 -8.99 -6.52 -24.02
CA VAL A 84 -8.81 -7.04 -22.67
C VAL A 84 -9.86 -8.11 -22.36
N ARG A 85 -11.14 -7.89 -22.69
CA ARG A 85 -12.20 -8.88 -22.50
C ARG A 85 -11.93 -10.19 -23.23
N LEU A 86 -11.48 -10.11 -24.48
CA LEU A 86 -11.12 -11.30 -25.27
C LEU A 86 -9.91 -12.02 -24.64
N PHE A 87 -8.88 -11.29 -24.24
CA PHE A 87 -7.72 -11.85 -23.54
C PHE A 87 -8.14 -12.56 -22.25
N LEU A 88 -8.88 -11.90 -21.37
CA LEU A 88 -9.36 -12.46 -20.10
C LEU A 88 -10.24 -13.69 -20.34
N ARG A 89 -11.14 -13.64 -21.33
CA ARG A 89 -12.07 -14.73 -21.65
C ARG A 89 -11.34 -15.97 -22.17
N PHE A 90 -10.40 -15.80 -23.10
CA PHE A 90 -9.74 -16.92 -23.79
C PHE A 90 -8.45 -17.36 -23.11
N LYS A 91 -7.62 -16.45 -22.65
CA LYS A 91 -6.34 -16.77 -22.00
C LYS A 91 -6.52 -17.19 -20.55
N LEU A 92 -7.33 -16.45 -19.76
CA LEU A 92 -7.48 -16.69 -18.33
C LEU A 92 -8.82 -17.38 -17.97
N LYS A 93 -9.67 -17.72 -18.96
CA LYS A 93 -10.94 -18.42 -18.78
C LYS A 93 -11.90 -17.70 -17.81
N THR A 94 -11.90 -16.37 -17.85
CA THR A 94 -12.72 -15.53 -16.99
C THR A 94 -14.20 -15.64 -17.32
N ARG A 95 -15.03 -15.74 -16.29
CA ARG A 95 -16.50 -15.65 -16.36
C ARG A 95 -16.98 -14.49 -15.50
N TYR A 96 -18.10 -13.89 -15.89
CA TYR A 96 -18.70 -12.74 -15.22
C TYR A 96 -20.12 -13.06 -14.77
N ASP A 97 -20.40 -12.90 -13.48
CA ASP A 97 -21.75 -12.81 -12.92
C ASP A 97 -21.96 -11.39 -12.38
N SER A 98 -22.33 -10.51 -13.28
CA SER A 98 -22.54 -9.09 -13.01
C SER A 98 -24.02 -8.70 -13.00
N LYS A 99 -24.93 -9.62 -12.61
CA LYS A 99 -26.38 -9.37 -12.56
C LYS A 99 -26.72 -8.17 -11.68
N ALA A 100 -26.02 -7.99 -10.55
CA ALA A 100 -26.23 -6.86 -9.64
C ALA A 100 -25.88 -5.50 -10.27
N LEU A 101 -25.09 -5.49 -11.35
CA LEU A 101 -24.74 -4.27 -12.08
C LEU A 101 -25.72 -3.91 -13.20
N LYS A 102 -26.74 -4.75 -13.46
CA LYS A 102 -27.76 -4.42 -14.46
C LYS A 102 -28.50 -3.13 -14.07
N GLY A 103 -28.49 -2.16 -14.98
CA GLY A 103 -29.13 -0.88 -14.74
C GLY A 103 -28.43 0.04 -13.75
N ILE A 104 -27.20 -0.30 -13.32
CA ILE A 104 -26.41 0.60 -12.48
C ILE A 104 -26.29 1.97 -13.15
N ARG A 105 -26.53 3.02 -12.39
CA ARG A 105 -26.35 4.40 -12.82
C ARG A 105 -25.48 5.12 -11.79
N GLY A 106 -24.62 6.01 -12.27
CA GLY A 106 -23.81 6.81 -11.35
C GLY A 106 -24.58 7.99 -10.77
N PRO A 107 -24.12 8.56 -9.64
CA PRO A 107 -22.90 8.13 -8.97
C PRO A 107 -23.07 6.82 -8.18
N ALA A 108 -22.06 5.97 -8.17
CA ALA A 108 -21.97 4.80 -7.31
C ALA A 108 -20.52 4.55 -6.90
N PHE A 109 -20.32 3.91 -5.76
CA PHE A 109 -19.01 3.56 -5.21
C PHE A 109 -18.81 2.05 -5.30
N ILE A 110 -17.73 1.61 -5.92
CA ILE A 110 -17.40 0.22 -6.15
C ILE A 110 -16.15 -0.13 -5.33
N VAL A 111 -16.27 -1.12 -4.44
CA VAL A 111 -15.16 -1.67 -3.66
C VAL A 111 -14.79 -3.04 -4.19
N CYS A 112 -13.51 -3.35 -4.22
CA CYS A 112 -13.00 -4.60 -4.74
C CYS A 112 -11.87 -5.09 -3.84
N PRO A 113 -11.72 -6.40 -3.54
CA PRO A 113 -10.50 -6.94 -2.96
C PRO A 113 -9.33 -6.72 -3.91
N HIS A 114 -8.08 -6.67 -3.38
CA HIS A 114 -6.89 -6.41 -4.19
C HIS A 114 -5.93 -7.60 -4.16
N VAL A 115 -6.20 -8.58 -5.01
CA VAL A 115 -5.55 -9.89 -4.98
C VAL A 115 -4.61 -10.16 -6.16
N SER A 116 -4.75 -9.40 -7.28
CA SER A 116 -3.95 -9.61 -8.48
C SER A 116 -3.64 -8.30 -9.21
N ASN A 117 -2.49 -8.22 -9.86
CA ASN A 117 -2.14 -7.06 -10.69
C ASN A 117 -3.10 -6.82 -11.88
N ILE A 118 -4.04 -7.72 -12.14
CA ILE A 118 -5.05 -7.61 -13.21
C ILE A 118 -6.44 -7.24 -12.71
N ASP A 119 -6.63 -7.04 -11.40
CA ASP A 119 -7.96 -6.75 -10.82
C ASP A 119 -8.65 -5.58 -11.50
N PHE A 120 -7.91 -4.47 -11.74
CA PHE A 120 -8.47 -3.30 -12.43
C PHE A 120 -8.98 -3.61 -13.85
N LEU A 121 -8.38 -4.58 -14.56
CA LEU A 121 -8.84 -5.02 -15.87
C LEU A 121 -10.13 -5.84 -15.76
N LEU A 122 -10.19 -6.72 -14.76
CA LEU A 122 -11.37 -7.55 -14.47
C LEU A 122 -12.57 -6.67 -14.12
N VAL A 123 -12.36 -5.69 -13.23
CA VAL A 123 -13.40 -4.73 -12.81
C VAL A 123 -13.81 -3.81 -13.97
N ALA A 124 -12.87 -3.30 -14.77
CA ALA A 124 -13.20 -2.47 -15.93
C ALA A 124 -14.10 -3.19 -16.93
N VAL A 125 -13.84 -4.49 -17.19
CA VAL A 125 -14.65 -5.31 -18.08
C VAL A 125 -16.02 -5.65 -17.46
N ALA A 126 -16.09 -5.90 -16.13
CA ALA A 126 -17.36 -6.15 -15.43
C ALA A 126 -18.30 -4.96 -15.50
N LEU A 127 -17.77 -3.74 -15.49
CA LEU A 127 -18.52 -2.49 -15.52
C LEU A 127 -18.93 -2.03 -16.94
N LEU A 128 -18.55 -2.74 -18.01
CA LEU A 128 -18.98 -2.38 -19.37
C LEU A 128 -20.51 -2.36 -19.49
N PRO A 129 -21.10 -1.37 -20.18
CA PRO A 129 -20.47 -0.34 -21.04
C PRO A 129 -20.05 0.94 -20.32
N HIS A 130 -20.09 0.98 -18.99
CA HIS A 130 -19.68 2.16 -18.24
C HIS A 130 -18.16 2.36 -18.31
N ARG A 131 -17.73 3.61 -18.16
CA ARG A 131 -16.33 4.04 -18.10
C ARG A 131 -16.03 4.53 -16.66
N PRO A 132 -15.65 3.64 -15.74
CA PRO A 132 -15.45 3.97 -14.33
C PRO A 132 -14.21 4.85 -14.13
N THR A 133 -14.21 5.58 -13.02
CA THR A 133 -13.08 6.35 -12.53
C THR A 133 -12.37 5.55 -11.45
N PHE A 134 -11.14 5.12 -11.71
CA PHE A 134 -10.33 4.38 -10.75
C PHE A 134 -9.53 5.32 -9.85
N VAL A 135 -9.45 4.98 -8.55
CA VAL A 135 -8.48 5.57 -7.62
C VAL A 135 -7.23 4.69 -7.64
N VAL A 136 -6.09 5.25 -8.00
CA VAL A 136 -4.84 4.51 -8.20
C VAL A 136 -3.69 5.11 -7.39
N SER A 137 -2.68 4.29 -7.03
CA SER A 137 -1.49 4.79 -6.35
C SER A 137 -0.77 5.87 -7.19
N GLN A 138 -0.38 6.98 -6.54
CA GLN A 138 0.41 8.03 -7.16
C GLN A 138 1.76 7.53 -7.68
N HIS A 139 2.29 6.45 -7.13
CA HIS A 139 3.51 5.81 -7.60
C HIS A 139 3.48 5.54 -9.12
N PHE A 140 2.33 5.07 -9.66
CA PHE A 140 2.22 4.81 -11.10
C PHE A 140 2.32 6.06 -11.98
N MET A 141 2.06 7.25 -11.42
CA MET A 141 2.21 8.52 -12.13
C MET A 141 3.68 8.94 -12.29
N THR A 142 4.63 8.28 -11.62
CA THR A 142 6.07 8.55 -11.75
C THR A 142 6.71 7.82 -12.94
N HIS A 143 5.95 6.93 -13.62
CA HIS A 143 6.41 6.19 -14.79
C HIS A 143 5.83 6.79 -16.07
N PRO A 144 6.60 7.41 -16.97
CA PRO A 144 6.08 8.20 -18.09
C PRO A 144 5.08 7.47 -19.00
N LYS A 145 5.36 6.22 -19.35
CA LYS A 145 4.48 5.41 -20.22
C LYS A 145 3.15 5.07 -19.54
N ILE A 146 3.21 4.71 -18.26
CA ILE A 146 2.01 4.39 -17.46
C ILE A 146 1.22 5.66 -17.20
N ARG A 147 1.87 6.76 -16.82
CA ARG A 147 1.27 8.07 -16.61
C ARG A 147 0.44 8.51 -17.82
N TRP A 148 0.99 8.42 -19.04
CA TRP A 148 0.27 8.79 -20.25
C TRP A 148 -1.06 8.02 -20.42
N ILE A 149 -1.06 6.70 -20.15
CA ILE A 149 -2.28 5.88 -20.20
C ILE A 149 -3.27 6.33 -19.11
N LEU A 150 -2.80 6.46 -17.85
CA LEU A 150 -3.63 6.81 -16.71
C LEU A 150 -4.27 8.20 -16.85
N GLU A 151 -3.53 9.18 -17.42
CA GLU A 151 -4.07 10.50 -17.75
C GLU A 151 -5.22 10.42 -18.77
N LYS A 152 -5.10 9.59 -19.82
CA LYS A 152 -6.17 9.36 -20.79
C LYS A 152 -7.37 8.59 -20.20
N MET A 153 -7.11 7.81 -19.15
CA MET A 153 -8.14 7.10 -18.39
C MET A 153 -8.77 7.99 -17.31
N HIS A 154 -8.27 9.22 -17.10
CA HIS A 154 -8.75 10.15 -16.07
C HIS A 154 -8.89 9.53 -14.69
N VAL A 155 -7.85 8.79 -14.27
CA VAL A 155 -7.79 8.20 -12.93
C VAL A 155 -7.59 9.26 -11.85
N ILE A 156 -7.92 8.92 -10.61
CA ILE A 156 -7.66 9.76 -9.44
C ILE A 156 -6.40 9.24 -8.75
N PRO A 157 -5.25 9.94 -8.83
CA PRO A 157 -4.06 9.54 -8.11
C PRO A 157 -4.24 9.72 -6.60
N LYS A 158 -3.79 8.74 -5.81
CA LYS A 158 -3.83 8.75 -4.34
C LYS A 158 -2.44 8.50 -3.77
N LYS A 159 -2.03 9.31 -2.80
CA LYS A 159 -0.89 8.99 -1.93
C LYS A 159 -1.31 7.88 -0.98
N MET A 160 -0.65 6.73 -1.07
CA MET A 160 -1.03 5.58 -0.25
C MET A 160 -0.65 5.80 1.21
N PHE A 161 -1.55 5.42 2.12
CA PHE A 161 -1.38 5.50 3.57
C PHE A 161 -0.99 6.89 4.12
N CYS A 162 -1.34 7.95 3.37
CA CYS A 162 -1.13 9.34 3.77
C CYS A 162 -2.44 10.13 3.64
N PRO A 163 -2.67 11.15 4.49
CA PRO A 163 -3.77 12.09 4.31
C PRO A 163 -3.65 12.80 2.96
N ASP A 164 -4.68 12.68 2.11
CA ASP A 164 -4.68 13.27 0.76
C ASP A 164 -6.01 13.97 0.44
N ILE A 165 -6.10 15.23 0.83
CA ILE A 165 -7.28 16.07 0.60
C ILE A 165 -7.56 16.23 -0.90
N LYS A 166 -6.51 16.26 -1.76
CA LYS A 166 -6.70 16.41 -3.21
C LYS A 166 -7.43 15.21 -3.79
N THR A 167 -7.10 14.00 -3.34
CA THR A 167 -7.80 12.77 -3.72
C THR A 167 -9.27 12.84 -3.29
N ILE A 168 -9.56 13.20 -2.04
CA ILE A 168 -10.95 13.33 -1.54
C ILE A 168 -11.76 14.33 -2.38
N LEU A 169 -11.20 15.50 -2.67
CA LEU A 169 -11.87 16.53 -3.50
C LEU A 169 -12.11 16.00 -4.93
N SER A 170 -11.18 15.23 -5.49
CA SER A 170 -11.34 14.64 -6.83
C SER A 170 -12.43 13.57 -6.85
N ILE A 171 -12.52 12.74 -5.81
CA ILE A 171 -13.59 11.75 -5.62
C ILE A 171 -14.95 12.46 -5.50
N MET A 172 -15.04 13.54 -4.73
CA MET A 172 -16.29 14.31 -4.61
C MET A 172 -16.73 14.92 -5.96
N ARG A 173 -15.79 15.46 -6.74
CA ARG A 173 -16.08 15.96 -8.11
C ARG A 173 -16.54 14.82 -9.04
N ALA A 174 -15.93 13.65 -8.96
CA ALA A 174 -16.34 12.49 -9.73
C ALA A 174 -17.75 12.05 -9.36
N LYS A 175 -18.11 12.04 -8.06
CA LYS A 175 -19.49 11.83 -7.58
C LYS A 175 -20.46 12.83 -8.20
N GLU A 176 -20.18 14.14 -8.07
CA GLU A 176 -21.02 15.23 -8.63
C GLU A 176 -21.21 15.11 -10.14
N SER A 177 -20.24 14.51 -10.84
CA SER A 177 -20.29 14.25 -12.28
C SER A 177 -21.01 12.94 -12.65
N GLY A 178 -21.58 12.22 -11.68
CA GLY A 178 -22.29 10.96 -11.92
C GLY A 178 -21.38 9.82 -12.35
N ASN A 179 -20.11 9.78 -11.89
CA ASN A 179 -19.19 8.70 -12.23
C ASN A 179 -19.35 7.49 -11.31
N LEU A 180 -19.04 6.29 -11.85
CA LEU A 180 -18.79 5.10 -11.04
C LEU A 180 -17.35 5.20 -10.54
N ILE A 181 -17.15 5.18 -9.23
CA ILE A 181 -15.85 5.36 -8.58
C ILE A 181 -15.39 4.03 -8.04
N VAL A 182 -14.24 3.54 -8.49
CA VAL A 182 -13.67 2.25 -8.10
C VAL A 182 -12.49 2.46 -7.16
N LEU A 183 -12.53 1.79 -6.01
CA LEU A 183 -11.47 1.80 -5.00
C LEU A 183 -11.17 0.36 -4.53
N PHE A 184 -9.88 0.08 -4.34
CA PHE A 184 -9.38 -1.10 -3.63
C PHE A 184 -9.07 -0.69 -2.20
N PRO A 185 -9.96 -0.99 -1.23
CA PRO A 185 -9.91 -0.37 0.10
C PRO A 185 -8.78 -0.90 0.99
N GLU A 186 -8.14 -2.01 0.62
CA GLU A 186 -6.95 -2.55 1.27
C GLU A 186 -5.70 -1.67 1.05
N GLY A 187 -5.72 -0.80 0.03
CA GLY A 187 -4.65 0.15 -0.27
C GLY A 187 -3.39 -0.47 -0.87
N ARG A 188 -3.25 -1.78 -0.88
CA ARG A 188 -2.15 -2.51 -1.51
C ARG A 188 -2.58 -3.92 -1.90
N LEU A 189 -1.85 -4.50 -2.84
CA LEU A 189 -2.05 -5.85 -3.33
C LEU A 189 -1.50 -6.88 -2.36
N THR A 190 -2.29 -7.91 -2.01
CA THR A 190 -1.83 -9.05 -1.20
C THR A 190 -0.75 -9.86 -1.92
N CYS A 191 0.16 -10.45 -1.14
CA CYS A 191 1.20 -11.34 -1.66
C CYS A 191 0.86 -12.83 -1.47
N PHE A 192 -0.09 -13.17 -0.61
CA PHE A 192 -0.33 -14.54 -0.15
C PHE A 192 -1.77 -15.03 -0.39
N GLY A 193 -2.58 -14.28 -1.15
CA GLY A 193 -3.92 -14.72 -1.58
C GLY A 193 -5.01 -14.60 -0.53
N HIS A 194 -4.73 -13.95 0.60
CA HIS A 194 -5.71 -13.59 1.61
C HIS A 194 -5.90 -12.08 1.64
N SER A 195 -7.13 -11.59 1.88
CA SER A 195 -7.40 -10.16 1.96
C SER A 195 -6.59 -9.49 3.08
N LEU A 196 -6.25 -8.24 2.84
CA LEU A 196 -5.68 -7.35 3.82
C LEU A 196 -6.80 -6.55 4.51
N GLN A 197 -6.44 -5.83 5.54
CA GLN A 197 -7.38 -5.00 6.28
C GLN A 197 -7.85 -3.80 5.43
N VAL A 198 -9.12 -3.45 5.57
CA VAL A 198 -9.68 -2.23 4.96
C VAL A 198 -9.06 -1.01 5.63
N THR A 199 -8.49 -0.11 4.83
CA THR A 199 -7.82 1.09 5.35
C THR A 199 -8.82 2.01 6.07
N ASP A 200 -8.35 2.58 7.19
CA ASP A 200 -9.07 3.63 7.91
C ASP A 200 -9.50 4.77 6.97
N GLY A 201 -10.64 5.36 7.25
CA GLY A 201 -11.21 6.43 6.42
C GLY A 201 -11.98 5.95 5.19
N THR A 202 -12.00 4.64 4.84
CA THR A 202 -12.86 4.15 3.76
C THR A 202 -14.33 4.22 4.17
N ALA A 203 -14.67 3.86 5.41
CA ALA A 203 -16.02 4.01 5.95
C ALA A 203 -16.46 5.47 6.00
N ASP A 204 -15.56 6.39 6.44
CA ASP A 204 -15.80 7.84 6.39
C ASP A 204 -16.10 8.32 4.98
N LEU A 205 -15.33 7.83 4.01
CA LEU A 205 -15.53 8.18 2.60
C LEU A 205 -16.90 7.69 2.11
N VAL A 206 -17.32 6.46 2.43
CA VAL A 206 -18.64 5.91 2.09
C VAL A 206 -19.74 6.78 2.69
N LYS A 207 -19.65 7.11 3.98
CA LYS A 207 -20.63 8.00 4.63
C LYS A 207 -20.68 9.39 3.98
N LYS A 208 -19.54 9.96 3.64
CA LYS A 208 -19.45 11.28 2.98
C LYS A 208 -19.98 11.25 1.55
N LEU A 209 -19.78 10.16 0.84
CA LEU A 209 -20.31 9.99 -0.50
C LEU A 209 -21.82 9.78 -0.49
N ALA A 210 -22.35 8.98 0.42
CA ALA A 210 -23.77 8.63 0.52
C ALA A 210 -24.38 8.27 -0.85
N VAL A 211 -23.71 7.37 -1.55
CA VAL A 211 -24.14 6.81 -2.85
C VAL A 211 -24.21 5.29 -2.74
N PRO A 212 -24.96 4.59 -3.61
CA PRO A 212 -25.00 3.14 -3.57
C PRO A 212 -23.61 2.52 -3.62
N VAL A 213 -23.33 1.53 -2.75
CA VAL A 213 -22.06 0.81 -2.69
C VAL A 213 -22.22 -0.58 -3.26
N TYR A 214 -21.33 -0.94 -4.15
CA TYR A 214 -21.26 -2.27 -4.76
C TYR A 214 -19.91 -2.90 -4.47
N MET A 215 -19.86 -4.23 -4.39
CA MET A 215 -18.64 -5.01 -4.37
C MET A 215 -18.49 -5.75 -5.69
N ILE A 216 -17.27 -5.85 -6.19
CA ILE A 216 -16.88 -6.76 -7.28
C ILE A 216 -15.74 -7.62 -6.75
N SER A 217 -15.93 -8.95 -6.70
CA SER A 217 -14.90 -9.93 -6.35
C SER A 217 -14.34 -10.61 -7.59
N GLU A 218 -13.05 -10.98 -7.52
CA GLU A 218 -12.29 -11.58 -8.62
C GLU A 218 -11.69 -12.93 -8.21
N ASP A 219 -12.56 -13.90 -7.88
CA ASP A 219 -12.16 -15.22 -7.40
C ASP A 219 -11.29 -15.95 -8.43
N GLY A 220 -10.12 -16.45 -8.03
CA GLY A 220 -9.15 -17.10 -8.92
C GLY A 220 -8.16 -16.15 -9.58
N ALA A 221 -8.27 -14.83 -9.35
CA ALA A 221 -7.38 -13.85 -9.94
C ALA A 221 -5.95 -13.93 -9.35
N TYR A 222 -5.82 -14.12 -8.03
CA TYR A 222 -4.53 -14.33 -7.39
C TYR A 222 -3.79 -15.53 -8.00
N LYS A 223 -4.42 -16.71 -8.04
CA LYS A 223 -3.81 -17.92 -8.61
C LYS A 223 -3.48 -17.76 -10.09
N SER A 224 -4.25 -16.94 -10.83
CA SER A 224 -4.00 -16.67 -12.25
C SER A 224 -2.82 -15.74 -12.50
N PHE A 225 -2.54 -14.79 -11.60
CA PHE A 225 -1.42 -13.85 -11.73
C PHE A 225 -0.98 -13.31 -10.37
N PRO A 226 -0.31 -14.13 -9.53
CA PRO A 226 0.13 -13.73 -8.20
C PRO A 226 1.24 -12.68 -8.27
N LYS A 227 1.26 -11.78 -7.29
CA LYS A 227 2.22 -10.67 -7.18
C LYS A 227 3.69 -11.13 -7.12
N TRP A 228 3.94 -12.27 -6.50
CA TRP A 228 5.27 -12.88 -6.37
C TRP A 228 5.70 -13.69 -7.59
N GLY A 229 4.75 -14.11 -8.44
CA GLY A 229 5.01 -15.05 -9.52
C GLY A 229 5.80 -14.45 -10.67
N LYS A 230 6.95 -15.03 -10.99
CA LYS A 230 7.82 -14.62 -12.11
C LYS A 230 7.52 -15.35 -13.42
N ALA A 231 6.63 -16.35 -13.41
CA ALA A 231 6.31 -17.18 -14.57
C ALA A 231 5.17 -16.64 -15.47
N GLY A 232 4.69 -15.43 -15.21
CA GLY A 232 3.61 -14.81 -15.98
C GLY A 232 2.22 -15.37 -15.68
N PHE A 233 1.32 -15.25 -16.66
CA PHE A 233 -0.08 -15.65 -16.50
C PHE A 233 -0.25 -17.17 -16.41
N ARG A 234 -1.16 -17.60 -15.51
CA ARG A 234 -1.49 -18.99 -15.23
C ARG A 234 -2.95 -19.25 -15.59
N PRO A 235 -3.24 -19.76 -16.77
CA PRO A 235 -4.60 -20.08 -17.20
C PRO A 235 -5.27 -21.08 -16.25
N GLY A 236 -6.39 -20.68 -15.68
CA GLY A 236 -7.16 -21.50 -14.73
C GLY A 236 -8.65 -21.15 -14.82
N ARG A 237 -9.22 -20.67 -13.74
CA ARG A 237 -10.61 -20.20 -13.65
C ARG A 237 -10.64 -18.89 -12.89
N ILE A 238 -11.20 -17.84 -13.49
CA ILE A 238 -11.53 -16.59 -12.78
C ILE A 238 -13.04 -16.42 -12.86
N LEU A 239 -13.66 -16.12 -11.71
CA LEU A 239 -15.07 -15.77 -11.61
C LEU A 239 -15.19 -14.37 -11.00
N VAL A 240 -15.62 -13.42 -11.81
CA VAL A 240 -15.92 -12.05 -11.38
C VAL A 240 -17.39 -11.99 -10.99
N ARG A 241 -17.67 -11.65 -9.72
CA ARG A 241 -19.03 -11.51 -9.19
C ARG A 241 -19.24 -10.07 -8.71
N ALA A 242 -20.48 -9.62 -8.85
CA ALA A 242 -20.88 -8.31 -8.35
C ALA A 242 -22.07 -8.45 -7.40
N GLU A 243 -22.04 -7.64 -6.35
CA GLU A 243 -23.07 -7.57 -5.32
C GLU A 243 -23.31 -6.11 -4.92
N LYS A 244 -24.57 -5.74 -4.62
CA LYS A 244 -24.88 -4.47 -4.02
C LYS A 244 -24.79 -4.61 -2.49
N LEU A 245 -23.96 -3.80 -1.86
CA LEU A 245 -23.72 -3.86 -0.41
C LEU A 245 -24.62 -2.91 0.37
N LEU A 246 -24.74 -1.65 -0.10
CA LEU A 246 -25.47 -0.61 0.62
C LEU A 246 -26.29 0.24 -0.37
N GLU A 247 -27.50 0.56 0.03
CA GLU A 247 -28.31 1.58 -0.61
C GLU A 247 -27.93 2.97 -0.10
N ALA A 248 -28.08 3.98 -0.95
CA ALA A 248 -27.65 5.35 -0.64
C ALA A 248 -28.41 5.93 0.57
N ASP A 249 -29.69 5.62 0.71
CA ASP A 249 -30.58 6.11 1.77
C ASP A 249 -30.34 5.43 3.14
N ALA A 250 -29.78 4.21 3.14
CA ALA A 250 -29.43 3.49 4.36
C ALA A 250 -28.15 4.03 5.02
N ILE A 251 -27.18 4.51 4.24
CA ILE A 251 -25.83 4.90 4.71
C ILE A 251 -25.86 6.01 5.78
N PRO A 252 -26.67 7.08 5.68
CA PRO A 252 -26.69 8.14 6.71
C PRO A 252 -27.06 7.65 8.11
N ALA A 253 -27.93 6.66 8.21
CA ALA A 253 -28.40 6.10 9.48
C ALA A 253 -27.39 5.14 10.14
N MET A 254 -26.45 4.55 9.37
CA MET A 254 -25.45 3.63 9.89
C MET A 254 -24.33 4.35 10.63
N SER A 255 -23.80 3.73 11.69
CA SER A 255 -22.56 4.18 12.34
C SER A 255 -21.33 3.89 11.47
N LEU A 256 -20.21 4.53 11.77
CA LEU A 256 -18.93 4.23 11.08
C LEU A 256 -18.50 2.78 11.28
N LYS A 257 -18.68 2.22 12.50
CA LYS A 257 -18.35 0.83 12.83
C LYS A 257 -19.19 -0.16 11.99
N GLU A 258 -20.47 0.11 11.77
CA GLU A 258 -21.34 -0.73 10.93
C GLU A 258 -20.93 -0.68 9.46
N VAL A 259 -20.62 0.51 8.92
CA VAL A 259 -20.13 0.64 7.53
C VAL A 259 -18.79 -0.08 7.37
N GLN A 260 -17.87 0.10 8.32
CA GLN A 260 -16.55 -0.57 8.31
C GLN A 260 -16.73 -2.10 8.32
N ALA A 261 -17.58 -2.65 9.18
CA ALA A 261 -17.85 -4.08 9.25
C ALA A 261 -18.45 -4.66 7.95
N VAL A 262 -19.33 -3.89 7.27
CA VAL A 262 -19.85 -4.28 5.96
C VAL A 262 -18.74 -4.34 4.92
N LEU A 263 -17.86 -3.33 4.88
CA LEU A 263 -16.73 -3.29 3.93
C LEU A 263 -15.73 -4.41 4.18
N GLU A 264 -15.34 -4.65 5.42
CA GLU A 264 -14.40 -5.73 5.79
C GLU A 264 -14.95 -7.11 5.41
N ARG A 265 -16.23 -7.35 5.68
CA ARG A 265 -16.88 -8.60 5.27
C ARG A 265 -16.95 -8.75 3.76
N ALA A 266 -17.21 -7.67 3.05
CA ALA A 266 -17.35 -7.67 1.60
C ALA A 266 -16.02 -7.98 0.89
N VAL A 267 -14.91 -7.42 1.36
CA VAL A 267 -13.59 -7.66 0.75
C VAL A 267 -12.87 -8.89 1.31
N LEU A 268 -13.49 -9.58 2.29
CA LEU A 268 -12.90 -10.79 2.84
C LEU A 268 -12.73 -11.84 1.74
N HIS A 269 -11.48 -12.18 1.46
CA HIS A 269 -11.09 -13.07 0.39
C HIS A 269 -10.05 -14.06 0.89
N ASP A 270 -10.24 -15.34 0.61
CA ASP A 270 -9.31 -16.42 0.90
C ASP A 270 -9.23 -17.31 -0.33
N GLU A 271 -8.18 -17.09 -1.12
CA GLU A 271 -8.01 -17.76 -2.40
C GLU A 271 -7.82 -19.27 -2.26
N ASP A 272 -7.33 -19.75 -1.12
CA ASP A 272 -7.08 -21.17 -0.89
C ASP A 272 -8.39 -21.95 -0.68
N LYS A 273 -9.43 -21.28 -0.17
CA LYS A 273 -10.79 -21.84 -0.06
C LYS A 273 -11.56 -21.77 -1.36
N LEU A 274 -11.11 -20.91 -2.30
CA LEU A 274 -11.76 -20.74 -3.59
C LEU A 274 -11.13 -21.68 -4.63
N PHE A 275 -11.96 -22.44 -5.32
CA PHE A 275 -11.53 -23.34 -6.38
C PHE A 275 -10.36 -24.27 -6.00
N PRO A 276 -10.44 -25.07 -4.91
CA PRO A 276 -9.33 -25.87 -4.40
C PRO A 276 -8.80 -26.92 -5.38
N ASP A 277 -9.64 -27.38 -6.35
CA ASP A 277 -9.30 -28.42 -7.32
C ASP A 277 -9.03 -27.87 -8.73
N VAL A 278 -9.08 -26.55 -8.91
CA VAL A 278 -8.81 -25.93 -10.21
C VAL A 278 -7.32 -25.82 -10.42
N ARG A 279 -6.86 -26.38 -11.54
CA ARG A 279 -5.44 -26.27 -11.96
C ARG A 279 -5.20 -24.96 -12.69
N TYR A 280 -4.22 -24.19 -12.18
CA TYR A 280 -3.71 -22.97 -12.79
C TYR A 280 -2.41 -23.29 -13.54
N ARG A 281 -2.55 -23.59 -14.82
CA ARG A 281 -1.49 -24.16 -15.65
C ARG A 281 -0.29 -23.23 -15.74
N CYS A 282 0.87 -23.73 -15.30
CA CYS A 282 2.12 -23.00 -15.32
C CYS A 282 3.30 -23.97 -15.41
N LYS A 283 4.28 -23.65 -16.26
CA LYS A 283 5.52 -24.46 -16.35
C LYS A 283 6.39 -24.31 -15.11
N SER A 284 6.31 -23.18 -14.44
CA SER A 284 7.15 -22.83 -13.30
C SER A 284 6.31 -22.24 -12.17
N PRO A 285 5.41 -23.05 -11.53
CA PRO A 285 4.46 -22.56 -10.55
C PRO A 285 5.16 -22.00 -9.29
N ALA A 286 6.31 -22.50 -8.86
CA ALA A 286 7.02 -22.05 -7.67
C ALA A 286 7.93 -20.84 -7.91
N LEU A 287 8.22 -20.49 -9.17
CA LEU A 287 9.22 -19.47 -9.48
C LEU A 287 8.84 -18.11 -8.91
N GLY A 288 9.63 -17.62 -7.94
CA GLY A 288 9.46 -16.34 -7.24
C GLY A 288 8.87 -16.46 -5.83
N LEU A 289 8.49 -17.67 -5.35
CA LEU A 289 8.03 -17.88 -3.97
C LEU A 289 9.07 -17.48 -2.91
N ASP A 290 10.35 -17.61 -3.22
CA ASP A 290 11.46 -17.17 -2.37
C ASP A 290 11.46 -15.67 -2.08
N GLY A 291 10.70 -14.89 -2.83
CA GLY A 291 10.46 -13.47 -2.57
C GLY A 291 9.47 -13.18 -1.46
N ILE A 292 8.66 -14.18 -1.04
CA ILE A 292 7.67 -14.02 0.03
C ILE A 292 7.82 -15.06 1.16
N LEU A 293 8.35 -16.26 0.87
CA LEU A 293 8.60 -17.32 1.85
C LEU A 293 10.10 -17.35 2.16
N TYR A 294 10.53 -16.54 3.13
CA TYR A 294 11.95 -16.31 3.39
C TYR A 294 12.53 -17.17 4.51
N LYS A 295 11.69 -17.77 5.41
CA LYS A 295 12.13 -18.58 6.55
C LYS A 295 11.90 -20.05 6.29
N CYS A 296 12.95 -20.86 6.42
CA CYS A 296 12.87 -22.30 6.26
C CYS A 296 12.10 -22.95 7.43
N PRO A 297 11.09 -23.81 7.18
CA PRO A 297 10.33 -24.45 8.26
C PRO A 297 11.11 -25.56 8.97
N SER A 298 12.20 -26.07 8.39
CA SER A 298 13.02 -27.12 8.95
C SER A 298 14.14 -26.60 9.85
N CYS A 299 14.96 -25.65 9.36
CA CYS A 299 16.14 -25.17 10.10
C CYS A 299 16.03 -23.70 10.55
N LEU A 300 14.92 -23.03 10.31
CA LEU A 300 14.64 -21.63 10.65
C LEU A 300 15.56 -20.59 9.99
N ALA A 301 16.47 -21.00 9.10
CA ALA A 301 17.34 -20.10 8.37
C ALA A 301 16.51 -19.13 7.52
N GLU A 302 16.89 -17.84 7.57
CA GLU A 302 16.24 -16.77 6.80
C GLU A 302 17.00 -16.49 5.50
N PHE A 303 16.24 -16.18 4.43
CA PHE A 303 16.76 -15.80 3.10
C PHE A 303 17.72 -16.84 2.48
N ARG A 304 17.55 -18.10 2.90
CA ARG A 304 18.22 -19.28 2.30
C ARG A 304 17.29 -20.12 1.44
N MET A 305 16.07 -19.60 1.20
CA MET A 305 15.12 -20.22 0.29
C MET A 305 15.43 -19.79 -1.15
N GLU A 306 15.42 -20.75 -2.08
CA GLU A 306 15.56 -20.54 -3.51
C GLU A 306 14.48 -21.32 -4.27
N THR A 307 14.08 -20.84 -5.45
CA THR A 307 13.05 -21.50 -6.25
C THR A 307 13.56 -21.93 -7.61
N ASP A 308 13.19 -23.16 -8.00
CA ASP A 308 13.22 -23.60 -9.39
C ASP A 308 11.80 -23.53 -10.01
N ALA A 309 11.58 -24.28 -11.09
CA ALA A 309 10.28 -24.28 -11.74
C ALA A 309 9.13 -24.74 -10.83
N ARG A 310 9.36 -25.79 -10.01
CA ARG A 310 8.30 -26.44 -9.22
C ARG A 310 8.56 -26.43 -7.70
N HIS A 311 9.79 -26.23 -7.27
CA HIS A 311 10.18 -26.40 -5.87
C HIS A 311 10.68 -25.10 -5.27
N ILE A 312 10.45 -24.98 -3.96
CA ILE A 312 11.15 -24.06 -3.08
C ILE A 312 12.06 -24.88 -2.16
N ARG A 313 13.36 -24.54 -2.10
CA ARG A 313 14.41 -25.30 -1.42
C ARG A 313 15.22 -24.41 -0.49
N CYS A 314 15.64 -24.96 0.63
CA CYS A 314 16.58 -24.29 1.54
C CYS A 314 18.02 -24.69 1.21
N THR A 315 18.87 -23.72 0.90
CA THR A 315 20.30 -23.94 0.61
C THR A 315 21.12 -24.24 1.87
N ALA A 316 20.58 -24.02 3.08
CA ALA A 316 21.27 -24.30 4.35
C ALA A 316 21.09 -25.73 4.83
N CYS A 317 19.91 -26.35 4.67
CA CYS A 317 19.63 -27.69 5.21
C CYS A 317 19.11 -28.70 4.19
N GLY A 318 18.90 -28.30 2.94
CA GLY A 318 18.39 -29.16 1.88
C GLY A 318 16.87 -29.41 1.91
N PHE A 319 16.12 -28.80 2.84
CA PHE A 319 14.65 -28.88 2.84
C PHE A 319 14.09 -28.50 1.48
N SER A 320 13.06 -29.22 1.00
CA SER A 320 12.44 -28.96 -0.30
C SER A 320 10.93 -29.21 -0.22
N ALA A 321 10.16 -28.32 -0.84
CA ALA A 321 8.73 -28.48 -1.04
C ALA A 321 8.35 -28.17 -2.49
N GLU A 322 7.39 -28.91 -3.05
CA GLU A 322 6.85 -28.69 -4.39
C GLU A 322 5.56 -27.88 -4.31
N LEU A 323 5.40 -26.87 -5.16
CA LEU A 323 4.11 -26.18 -5.41
C LEU A 323 3.49 -26.78 -6.66
N ASP A 324 2.28 -27.34 -6.53
CA ASP A 324 1.53 -27.86 -7.66
C ASP A 324 0.67 -26.79 -8.36
N GLU A 325 0.00 -27.16 -9.46
CA GLU A 325 -0.88 -26.25 -10.22
C GLU A 325 -2.21 -25.94 -9.52
N THR A 326 -2.54 -26.60 -8.40
CA THR A 326 -3.69 -26.29 -7.54
C THR A 326 -3.31 -25.36 -6.38
N TYR A 327 -2.03 -24.96 -6.32
CA TYR A 327 -1.44 -24.12 -5.25
C TYR A 327 -1.30 -24.83 -3.91
N ARG A 328 -1.20 -26.18 -3.92
CA ARG A 328 -0.87 -26.96 -2.74
C ARG A 328 0.63 -27.21 -2.67
N LEU A 329 1.16 -27.10 -1.45
CA LEU A 329 2.55 -27.42 -1.12
C LEU A 329 2.66 -28.86 -0.71
N HIS A 330 3.57 -29.61 -1.35
CA HIS A 330 3.89 -30.98 -1.03
C HIS A 330 5.31 -31.07 -0.44
N GLY A 331 5.47 -31.79 0.66
CA GLY A 331 6.75 -31.91 1.37
C GLY A 331 7.04 -30.77 2.36
N ALA A 332 6.09 -29.85 2.56
CA ALA A 332 6.12 -28.82 3.59
C ALA A 332 5.18 -29.20 4.74
N PRO A 333 5.39 -28.64 5.97
CA PRO A 333 4.43 -28.78 7.07
C PRO A 333 3.15 -27.94 6.86
N PHE A 334 3.06 -27.22 5.75
CA PHE A 334 1.95 -26.35 5.36
C PHE A 334 1.34 -26.83 4.07
N THR A 335 0.00 -26.76 3.97
CA THR A 335 -0.71 -27.10 2.72
C THR A 335 -0.72 -25.93 1.74
N HIS A 336 -0.80 -24.70 2.25
CA HIS A 336 -0.95 -23.50 1.43
C HIS A 336 0.15 -22.47 1.69
N ILE A 337 0.31 -21.54 0.75
CA ILE A 337 1.31 -20.47 0.80
C ILE A 337 1.04 -19.52 1.96
N ASN A 338 -0.25 -19.18 2.20
CA ASN A 338 -0.64 -18.29 3.29
C ASN A 338 -0.34 -18.88 4.67
N ASP A 339 -0.50 -20.22 4.87
CA ASP A 339 -0.18 -20.88 6.13
C ASP A 339 1.31 -20.71 6.46
N TRP A 340 2.19 -20.93 5.46
CA TRP A 340 3.63 -20.71 5.63
C TRP A 340 3.96 -19.23 5.87
N TYR A 341 3.31 -18.32 5.10
CA TYR A 341 3.51 -16.88 5.27
C TYR A 341 3.16 -16.42 6.68
N PHE A 342 1.98 -16.79 7.20
CA PHE A 342 1.56 -16.41 8.56
C PHE A 342 2.39 -17.08 9.65
N TRP A 343 2.84 -18.32 9.43
CA TRP A 343 3.76 -18.98 10.35
C TRP A 343 5.09 -18.21 10.47
N GLN A 344 5.73 -17.86 9.36
CA GLN A 344 7.00 -17.11 9.42
C GLN A 344 6.82 -15.71 10.03
N GLU A 345 5.68 -15.06 9.80
CA GLU A 345 5.33 -13.79 10.40
C GLU A 345 5.11 -13.91 11.91
N SER A 346 4.48 -14.99 12.39
CA SER A 346 4.27 -15.24 13.83
C SER A 346 5.59 -15.32 14.59
N LEU A 347 6.66 -15.79 13.94
CA LEU A 347 8.00 -15.91 14.51
C LEU A 347 8.82 -14.60 14.48
N LEU A 348 8.28 -13.52 13.94
CA LEU A 348 8.95 -12.21 14.00
C LEU A 348 8.97 -11.69 15.44
N ASP A 349 10.16 -11.43 15.95
CA ASP A 349 10.35 -10.72 17.22
C ASP A 349 10.40 -9.20 16.94
N LEU A 350 9.38 -8.48 17.39
CA LEU A 350 9.29 -7.03 17.23
C LEU A 350 10.20 -6.27 18.20
N ALA A 351 10.85 -6.92 19.16
CA ALA A 351 11.88 -6.29 19.98
C ALA A 351 13.21 -6.15 19.24
N ILE A 352 13.41 -6.94 18.17
CA ILE A 352 14.62 -6.89 17.35
C ILE A 352 14.42 -5.89 16.22
N PRO A 353 15.18 -4.77 16.18
CA PRO A 353 15.07 -3.79 15.11
C PRO A 353 15.56 -4.35 13.78
N LEU A 354 15.08 -3.76 12.69
CA LEU A 354 15.54 -4.05 11.33
C LEU A 354 16.49 -2.94 10.87
N GLU A 355 17.59 -3.31 10.27
CA GLU A 355 18.54 -2.38 9.65
C GLU A 355 19.01 -2.93 8.30
N SER A 356 19.21 -2.04 7.34
CA SER A 356 19.71 -2.39 6.01
C SER A 356 20.39 -1.21 5.33
N GLU A 357 21.39 -1.50 4.52
CA GLU A 357 21.78 -0.57 3.45
C GLU A 357 20.68 -0.49 2.41
N THR A 358 20.53 0.66 1.77
CA THR A 358 19.51 0.88 0.76
C THR A 358 19.98 1.80 -0.35
N VAL A 359 19.55 1.48 -1.58
CA VAL A 359 19.56 2.44 -2.68
C VAL A 359 18.23 3.15 -2.66
N LEU A 360 18.28 4.48 -2.66
CA LEU A 360 17.11 5.34 -2.63
C LEU A 360 16.70 5.70 -4.05
N ALA A 361 15.45 5.41 -4.42
CA ALA A 361 14.84 6.02 -5.58
C ALA A 361 13.91 7.16 -5.13
N ALA A 362 13.89 8.26 -5.88
CA ALA A 362 13.07 9.43 -5.60
C ALA A 362 12.53 10.07 -6.87
N VAL A 363 11.45 10.85 -6.74
CA VAL A 363 10.89 11.59 -7.88
C VAL A 363 11.76 12.79 -8.18
N GLY A 364 12.31 12.84 -9.38
CA GLY A 364 13.13 13.95 -9.88
C GLY A 364 12.29 15.18 -10.24
N PRO A 365 12.98 16.29 -10.62
CA PRO A 365 12.33 17.55 -11.03
C PRO A 365 11.40 17.40 -12.24
N ASP A 366 11.64 16.41 -13.10
CA ASP A 366 10.83 16.08 -14.28
C ASP A 366 9.55 15.29 -13.94
N GLY A 367 9.35 14.96 -12.64
CA GLY A 367 8.24 14.17 -12.14
C GLY A 367 8.37 12.67 -12.40
N ASN A 368 9.51 12.19 -12.88
CA ASN A 368 9.79 10.77 -13.08
C ASN A 368 10.59 10.20 -11.90
N MET A 369 10.48 8.87 -11.70
CA MET A 369 11.25 8.17 -10.68
C MET A 369 12.70 7.98 -11.15
N ASP A 370 13.65 8.58 -10.46
CA ASP A 370 15.07 8.25 -10.56
C ASP A 370 15.36 7.08 -9.61
N LYS A 371 15.79 5.95 -10.17
CA LYS A 371 16.03 4.71 -9.42
C LYS A 371 17.32 4.72 -8.60
N ASN A 372 18.20 5.67 -8.84
CA ASN A 372 19.49 5.81 -8.20
C ASN A 372 19.69 7.23 -7.63
N ALA A 373 18.60 7.81 -7.11
CA ALA A 373 18.61 9.17 -6.56
C ALA A 373 19.56 9.32 -5.36
N GLY A 374 19.88 8.23 -4.66
CA GLY A 374 20.79 8.24 -3.52
C GLY A 374 21.05 6.86 -2.94
N ALA A 375 21.83 6.84 -1.86
CA ALA A 375 22.10 5.63 -1.08
C ALA A 375 22.28 6.00 0.40
N GLY A 376 22.06 5.02 1.29
CA GLY A 376 22.17 5.22 2.72
C GLY A 376 21.81 4.00 3.53
N ARG A 377 21.51 4.22 4.79
CA ARG A 377 21.03 3.21 5.73
C ARG A 377 19.60 3.51 6.16
N ILE A 378 18.82 2.45 6.29
CA ILE A 378 17.48 2.52 6.83
C ILE A 378 17.38 1.62 8.07
N TYR A 379 16.71 2.12 9.09
CA TYR A 379 16.51 1.48 10.39
C TYR A 379 15.03 1.52 10.74
N MET A 380 14.50 0.47 11.35
CA MET A 380 13.13 0.43 11.87
C MET A 380 13.07 -0.39 13.16
N ASP A 381 12.42 0.15 14.17
CA ASP A 381 12.01 -0.53 15.39
C ASP A 381 10.50 -0.37 15.63
N ARG A 382 10.05 -0.62 16.87
CA ARG A 382 8.63 -0.48 17.21
C ARG A 382 8.12 0.95 17.09
N ASP A 383 8.97 1.96 17.29
CA ASP A 383 8.57 3.36 17.46
C ASP A 383 8.86 4.20 16.23
N ILE A 384 9.97 3.96 15.57
CA ILE A 384 10.44 4.80 14.47
C ILE A 384 10.93 4.00 13.26
N ILE A 385 10.85 4.65 12.10
CA ILE A 385 11.66 4.32 10.92
C ILE A 385 12.53 5.53 10.59
N ARG A 386 13.83 5.30 10.36
CA ARG A 386 14.81 6.35 10.09
C ARG A 386 15.64 6.02 8.86
N TYR A 387 15.80 7.00 8.00
CA TYR A 387 16.75 6.97 6.89
C TYR A 387 17.86 7.97 7.13
N THR A 388 19.11 7.60 6.80
CA THR A 388 20.27 8.48 6.80
C THR A 388 21.15 8.16 5.60
N GLY A 389 21.40 9.15 4.74
CA GLY A 389 22.15 8.96 3.51
C GLY A 389 22.14 10.19 2.63
N THR A 390 22.02 9.99 1.32
CA THR A 390 21.99 11.06 0.31
C THR A 390 20.74 10.95 -0.58
N CYS A 391 20.37 12.08 -1.21
CA CYS A 391 19.38 12.15 -2.27
C CYS A 391 19.79 13.25 -3.25
N PHE A 392 19.95 12.92 -4.54
CA PHE A 392 20.43 13.82 -5.59
C PHE A 392 21.76 14.52 -5.25
N GLY A 393 22.66 13.78 -4.57
CA GLY A 393 23.98 14.30 -4.15
C GLY A 393 23.98 15.07 -2.82
N GLU A 394 22.82 15.45 -2.30
CA GLU A 394 22.68 16.19 -1.05
C GLU A 394 22.44 15.26 0.14
N PRO A 395 22.92 15.60 1.35
CA PRO A 395 22.60 14.86 2.57
C PRO A 395 21.08 14.82 2.81
N LEU A 396 20.56 13.63 3.12
CA LEU A 396 19.16 13.42 3.48
C LEU A 396 19.08 12.56 4.73
N ALA A 397 18.43 13.07 5.77
CA ALA A 397 18.04 12.29 6.94
C ALA A 397 16.60 12.61 7.31
N PHE A 398 15.84 11.56 7.67
CA PHE A 398 14.50 11.73 8.20
C PHE A 398 14.15 10.59 9.17
N THR A 399 13.20 10.89 10.05
CA THR A 399 12.61 9.93 10.99
C THR A 399 11.11 10.11 10.94
N GLU A 400 10.38 9.00 10.80
CA GLU A 400 8.93 8.93 10.89
C GLU A 400 8.54 7.97 12.02
N LYS A 401 7.43 8.22 12.68
CA LYS A 401 6.90 7.29 13.67
C LYS A 401 6.23 6.12 12.97
N THR A 402 6.49 4.89 13.42
CA THR A 402 5.85 3.69 12.87
C THR A 402 4.34 3.66 13.12
N GLU A 403 3.83 4.38 14.14
CA GLU A 403 2.40 4.52 14.38
C GLU A 403 1.67 5.33 13.31
N ASP A 404 2.38 6.25 12.64
CA ASP A 404 1.84 7.09 11.57
C ASP A 404 1.87 6.36 10.21
N ILE A 405 2.58 5.23 10.11
CA ILE A 405 2.71 4.44 8.88
C ILE A 405 1.86 3.17 9.00
N LYS A 406 0.70 3.15 8.38
CA LYS A 406 -0.24 2.02 8.47
C LYS A 406 0.25 0.77 7.75
N ALA A 407 0.93 0.91 6.62
CA ALA A 407 1.51 -0.18 5.85
C ALA A 407 2.51 0.33 4.82
N PHE A 408 3.40 -0.54 4.34
CA PHE A 408 4.26 -0.24 3.21
C PHE A 408 3.64 -0.76 1.91
N PRO A 409 3.34 0.11 0.91
CA PRO A 409 3.25 -0.36 -0.46
C PRO A 409 4.60 -0.96 -0.85
N ALA A 410 4.60 -2.16 -1.41
CA ALA A 410 5.86 -2.83 -1.73
C ALA A 410 5.79 -3.61 -3.03
N SER A 411 6.91 -3.74 -3.69
CA SER A 411 7.14 -4.66 -4.80
C SER A 411 7.96 -5.84 -4.29
N VAL A 412 7.47 -7.07 -4.50
CA VAL A 412 8.12 -8.29 -4.01
C VAL A 412 9.55 -8.39 -4.53
N ALA A 413 10.48 -8.65 -3.63
CA ALA A 413 11.92 -8.77 -3.90
C ALA A 413 12.48 -7.55 -4.68
N ALA A 414 12.01 -6.34 -4.40
CA ALA A 414 12.45 -5.12 -5.05
C ALA A 414 12.59 -3.93 -4.10
N HIS A 415 11.48 -3.35 -3.64
CA HIS A 415 11.48 -2.18 -2.77
C HIS A 415 10.18 -2.06 -1.99
N PHE A 416 10.17 -1.20 -0.99
CA PHE A 416 8.95 -0.66 -0.40
C PHE A 416 8.93 0.87 -0.50
N ASP A 417 7.72 1.43 -0.43
CA ASP A 417 7.49 2.87 -0.55
C ASP A 417 7.36 3.51 0.83
N ILE A 418 7.96 4.69 1.00
CA ILE A 418 7.76 5.55 2.16
C ILE A 418 7.53 6.98 1.72
N TYR A 419 6.65 7.70 2.44
CA TYR A 419 6.44 9.13 2.23
C TYR A 419 7.04 9.91 3.39
N HIS A 420 7.90 10.89 3.06
CA HIS A 420 8.38 11.90 4.00
C HIS A 420 8.07 13.28 3.44
N LYS A 421 7.44 14.18 4.22
CA LYS A 421 7.03 15.53 3.79
C LYS A 421 6.31 15.56 2.43
N LYS A 422 5.44 14.57 2.17
CA LYS A 422 4.69 14.36 0.91
C LYS A 422 5.54 13.92 -0.30
N GLN A 423 6.86 13.76 -0.15
CA GLN A 423 7.75 13.18 -1.16
C GLN A 423 7.70 11.66 -1.06
N LEU A 424 7.65 10.98 -2.20
CA LEU A 424 7.72 9.53 -2.32
C LEU A 424 9.17 9.08 -2.49
N TYR A 425 9.56 8.11 -1.68
CA TYR A 425 10.85 7.41 -1.76
C TYR A 425 10.60 5.90 -1.90
N ASN A 426 11.38 5.23 -2.78
CA ASN A 426 11.40 3.78 -2.82
C ASN A 426 12.72 3.29 -2.20
N MET A 427 12.61 2.40 -1.21
CA MET A 427 13.73 1.82 -0.48
C MET A 427 14.11 0.47 -1.07
N HIS A 428 15.20 0.42 -1.83
CA HIS A 428 15.74 -0.80 -2.42
C HIS A 428 16.79 -1.40 -1.48
N LEU A 429 16.37 -2.33 -0.62
CA LEU A 429 17.24 -2.93 0.40
C LEU A 429 18.41 -3.72 -0.19
N ARG A 430 19.55 -3.70 0.51
CA ARG A 430 20.79 -4.36 0.10
C ARG A 430 21.37 -5.20 1.25
N PRO A 431 22.14 -6.28 0.98
CA PRO A 431 22.46 -6.81 -0.35
C PRO A 431 21.32 -7.62 -1.00
N ASP A 432 20.34 -8.12 -0.23
CA ASP A 432 19.26 -8.99 -0.74
C ASP A 432 17.92 -8.26 -0.76
N PRO A 433 17.39 -7.93 -1.95
CA PRO A 433 16.10 -7.22 -2.07
C PRO A 433 14.89 -8.05 -1.59
N ARG A 434 15.04 -9.38 -1.37
CA ARG A 434 13.98 -10.21 -0.80
C ARG A 434 13.68 -9.85 0.65
N THR A 435 14.62 -9.20 1.34
CA THR A 435 14.43 -8.73 2.72
C THR A 435 13.26 -7.75 2.88
N VAL A 436 12.84 -7.09 1.80
CA VAL A 436 11.66 -6.21 1.77
C VAL A 436 10.43 -6.86 2.41
N ILE A 437 10.21 -8.16 2.18
CA ILE A 437 9.03 -8.83 2.73
C ILE A 437 9.05 -8.90 4.26
N LYS A 438 10.23 -9.05 4.88
CA LYS A 438 10.38 -9.04 6.34
C LYS A 438 10.05 -7.68 6.94
N TRP A 439 10.45 -6.58 6.27
CA TRP A 439 10.11 -5.22 6.67
C TRP A 439 8.59 -4.96 6.59
N VAL A 440 7.97 -5.43 5.51
CA VAL A 440 6.51 -5.36 5.35
C VAL A 440 5.81 -6.14 6.45
N SER A 441 6.20 -7.40 6.69
CA SER A 441 5.60 -8.25 7.72
C SER A 441 5.81 -7.70 9.13
N TYR A 442 6.98 -7.08 9.41
CA TYR A 442 7.25 -6.43 10.69
C TYR A 442 6.26 -5.30 10.98
N LEU A 443 6.10 -4.38 10.03
CA LEU A 443 5.16 -3.26 10.21
C LEU A 443 3.70 -3.75 10.28
N ASP A 444 3.33 -4.75 9.48
CA ASP A 444 1.98 -5.33 9.49
C ASP A 444 1.66 -5.99 10.83
N LYS A 445 2.59 -6.77 11.37
CA LYS A 445 2.46 -7.39 12.70
C LYS A 445 2.33 -6.31 13.78
N LEU A 446 3.20 -5.31 13.76
CA LEU A 446 3.20 -4.19 14.71
C LEU A 446 1.86 -3.40 14.67
N THR A 447 1.35 -3.13 13.48
CA THR A 447 0.06 -2.42 13.31
C THR A 447 -1.09 -3.24 13.87
N ARG A 448 -1.15 -4.56 13.60
CA ARG A 448 -2.20 -5.44 14.17
C ARG A 448 -2.11 -5.56 15.69
N GLU A 449 -0.91 -5.63 16.28
CA GLU A 449 -0.76 -5.64 17.74
C GLU A 449 -1.34 -4.36 18.37
N ARG A 450 -1.03 -3.19 17.78
CA ARG A 450 -1.53 -1.89 18.25
C ARG A 450 -3.06 -1.79 18.15
N GLU A 451 -3.63 -2.22 17.03
CA GLU A 451 -5.09 -2.19 16.83
C GLU A 451 -5.82 -3.15 17.77
N THR A 452 -5.24 -4.31 18.03
CA THR A 452 -5.80 -5.27 19.00
C THR A 452 -5.76 -4.68 20.41
N ALA A 453 -4.65 -4.06 20.80
CA ALA A 453 -4.53 -3.38 22.09
C ALA A 453 -5.52 -2.22 22.25
N ALA A 454 -5.70 -1.43 21.19
CA ALA A 454 -6.68 -0.32 21.20
C ALA A 454 -8.13 -0.83 21.35
N LYS A 455 -8.51 -1.89 20.64
CA LYS A 455 -9.84 -2.52 20.75
C LYS A 455 -10.11 -3.09 22.14
N ASN A 456 -9.10 -3.73 22.77
CA ASN A 456 -9.22 -4.26 24.12
C ASN A 456 -9.40 -3.14 25.15
N ALA A 457 -8.62 -2.05 25.03
CA ALA A 457 -8.77 -0.88 25.91
C ALA A 457 -10.14 -0.18 25.78
N GLU A 458 -10.71 -0.12 24.56
CA GLU A 458 -12.09 0.39 24.36
C GLU A 458 -13.13 -0.53 25.00
N ALA A 459 -12.98 -1.85 24.92
CA ALA A 459 -13.88 -2.84 25.52
C ALA A 459 -13.87 -2.76 27.07
N ASP A 460 -12.68 -2.63 27.65
CA ASP A 460 -12.52 -2.48 29.11
C ASP A 460 -13.17 -1.19 29.62
N ASN A 461 -13.03 -0.06 28.89
CA ASN A 461 -13.66 1.21 29.23
C ASN A 461 -15.20 1.22 29.09
N GLN A 462 -15.79 0.29 28.33
CA GLN A 462 -17.25 0.15 28.19
C GLN A 462 -17.88 -0.75 29.25
N ASN A 463 -17.08 -1.58 29.94
CA ASN A 463 -17.52 -2.53 30.96
C ASN A 463 -17.22 -2.08 32.40
N GLY A 464 -16.52 -0.97 32.59
CA GLY A 464 -16.22 -0.35 33.88
C GLY A 464 -17.07 0.89 34.10
#